data_96a92d304cffa983b54641cff197adac
#
_entry.id   96a92d304cffa983b54641cff197adac
#
_cell.length_a   1.000
_cell.length_b   1.000
_cell.length_c   1.000
_cell.angle_alpha   90.00
_cell.angle_beta   90.00
_cell.angle_gamma   90.00
#
_symmetry.space_group_name_H-M   'P 1'
#
loop_
_entity.id
_entity.type
_entity.pdbx_description
1 polymer ?
#
loop_
_entity_poly.entity_id
_entity_poly.type
_entity_poly.pdbx_seq_one_letter_code
_entity_poly.pdbx_strand_id
1 'polypeptide(L)'
;FSVSGAQKKFTVVLDAGHGGSDHGANRYYSEVGTLREKDVTLSVVLKVGRMLEKNKDFKIIYTRKIDEYPSLTERTTLANRSKADLFISVHCNASTKTSPYGTETFVQGPDQNKTNLEVAKAENDVIYLDEKDREMFASYDPKSPESLIALKIQQSKYLESSLLFGSFVEGNFVKKDKRYSRGLKQQNFHVLRLNAMPSVLIETGFISNYDDAMYLASEKGQNEIAGSIYNAIIDYKKAIDRNATAAPKAEPVPEEKPLKNDFRILLMSSPSKYNSGDPALKGLNYILPIKENGLYKYYYGTTNLASVRDNNLKTARDAGFKNATSISFVPNQKLGIGYYTL
;
A
#
# COMPACT_ATOMS: atom_id res chain seq x y z
N PHE A 1 7.75 40.49 -18.04
CA PHE A 1 7.27 40.05 -16.72
C PHE A 1 7.24 38.52 -16.72
N SER A 2 8.28 37.89 -16.14
CA SER A 2 8.26 36.44 -15.90
C SER A 2 7.29 36.20 -14.75
N VAL A 3 6.15 35.57 -15.03
CA VAL A 3 5.28 35.03 -13.99
C VAL A 3 6.03 33.83 -13.41
N SER A 4 6.71 34.05 -12.29
CA SER A 4 7.24 32.97 -11.46
C SER A 4 6.04 32.18 -10.95
N GLY A 5 5.66 31.12 -11.66
CA GLY A 5 4.67 30.17 -11.17
C GLY A 5 5.18 29.63 -9.82
N ALA A 6 4.42 29.79 -8.75
CA ALA A 6 4.75 29.23 -7.45
C ALA A 6 4.94 27.71 -7.63
N GLN A 7 6.15 27.22 -7.37
CA GLN A 7 6.45 25.79 -7.47
C GLN A 7 5.50 25.03 -6.54
N LYS A 8 4.81 24.01 -7.07
CA LYS A 8 3.88 23.18 -6.30
C LYS A 8 4.66 22.54 -5.13
N LYS A 9 4.20 22.79 -3.90
CA LYS A 9 4.81 22.16 -2.74
C LYS A 9 4.52 20.66 -2.72
N PHE A 10 5.50 19.88 -2.28
CA PHE A 10 5.33 18.45 -2.04
C PHE A 10 4.48 18.25 -0.78
N THR A 11 3.28 17.68 -0.94
CA THR A 11 2.31 17.53 0.13
C THR A 11 2.47 16.16 0.80
N VAL A 12 2.81 16.16 2.10
CA VAL A 12 2.93 14.96 2.92
C VAL A 12 1.81 14.91 3.92
N VAL A 13 1.07 13.81 3.97
CA VAL A 13 0.17 13.51 5.08
C VAL A 13 0.90 12.66 6.10
N LEU A 14 0.99 13.15 7.32
CA LEU A 14 1.52 12.46 8.48
C LEU A 14 0.35 11.96 9.33
N ASP A 15 0.25 10.66 9.43
CA ASP A 15 -0.77 9.96 10.18
C ASP A 15 -0.17 9.37 11.46
N ALA A 16 -0.65 9.86 12.61
CA ALA A 16 -0.33 9.27 13.90
C ALA A 16 -1.35 8.17 14.20
N GLY A 17 -0.94 6.92 14.16
CA GLY A 17 -1.81 5.78 14.42
C GLY A 17 -2.56 5.91 15.73
N HIS A 18 -3.77 5.32 15.81
CA HIS A 18 -4.62 5.34 16.99
C HIS A 18 -5.03 6.76 17.45
N GLY A 19 -5.44 6.92 18.71
CA GLY A 19 -5.81 8.19 19.32
C GLY A 19 -7.14 8.14 20.07
N GLY A 20 -7.37 9.10 20.95
CA GLY A 20 -8.60 9.18 21.77
C GLY A 20 -8.88 7.91 22.55
N SER A 21 -10.01 7.27 22.29
CA SER A 21 -10.42 6.01 22.94
C SER A 21 -9.62 4.79 22.46
N ASP A 22 -9.02 4.87 21.27
CA ASP A 22 -8.14 3.84 20.74
C ASP A 22 -6.70 4.06 21.23
N HIS A 23 -6.26 3.25 22.15
CA HIS A 23 -4.91 3.39 22.73
C HIS A 23 -3.83 2.73 21.89
N GLY A 24 -4.20 1.87 20.93
CA GLY A 24 -3.27 0.97 20.28
C GLY A 24 -2.62 0.00 21.24
N ALA A 25 -1.47 -0.54 20.86
CA ALA A 25 -0.67 -1.37 21.76
C ALA A 25 -0.28 -0.59 23.02
N ASN A 26 -0.33 -1.26 24.17
CA ASN A 26 0.07 -0.64 25.44
C ASN A 26 0.67 -1.65 26.40
N ARG A 27 1.56 -1.18 27.25
CA ARG A 27 2.17 -2.00 28.29
C ARG A 27 2.67 -1.13 29.44
N TYR A 28 2.54 -1.65 30.67
CA TYR A 28 3.09 -1.03 31.87
C TYR A 28 4.56 -1.45 32.08
N TYR A 29 5.40 -0.49 32.37
CA TYR A 29 6.79 -0.65 32.79
C TYR A 29 7.05 0.21 34.01
N SER A 30 7.82 -0.29 34.99
CA SER A 30 8.10 0.42 36.25
C SER A 30 8.82 1.76 36.01
N GLU A 31 9.66 1.83 34.97
CA GLU A 31 10.52 2.96 34.66
C GLU A 31 9.78 4.13 33.99
N VAL A 32 8.74 3.84 33.22
CA VAL A 32 8.06 4.83 32.37
C VAL A 32 6.54 4.85 32.54
N GLY A 33 6.01 3.98 33.42
CA GLY A 33 4.56 3.82 33.57
C GLY A 33 3.92 3.09 32.38
N THR A 34 2.66 3.41 32.10
CA THR A 34 1.95 2.81 30.95
C THR A 34 2.37 3.49 29.66
N LEU A 35 3.18 2.80 28.88
CA LEU A 35 3.51 3.20 27.52
C LEU A 35 2.36 2.84 26.58
N ARG A 36 1.81 3.83 25.87
CA ARG A 36 0.72 3.66 24.91
C ARG A 36 1.21 4.04 23.52
N GLU A 37 0.85 3.26 22.53
CA GLU A 37 1.21 3.50 21.12
C GLU A 37 0.74 4.87 20.65
N LYS A 38 -0.52 5.24 20.92
CA LYS A 38 -1.08 6.52 20.50
C LYS A 38 -0.27 7.75 20.94
N ASP A 39 0.40 7.66 22.09
CA ASP A 39 1.20 8.76 22.64
C ASP A 39 2.57 8.86 21.92
N VAL A 40 3.19 7.71 21.66
CA VAL A 40 4.45 7.61 20.92
C VAL A 40 4.27 8.07 19.49
N THR A 41 3.26 7.56 18.81
CA THR A 41 2.99 7.88 17.39
C THR A 41 2.71 9.37 17.20
N LEU A 42 1.90 9.97 18.08
CA LEU A 42 1.64 11.41 18.06
C LEU A 42 2.92 12.22 18.26
N SER A 43 3.73 11.85 19.25
CA SER A 43 4.98 12.54 19.53
C SER A 43 5.95 12.50 18.34
N VAL A 44 6.15 11.32 17.75
CA VAL A 44 7.02 11.12 16.59
C VAL A 44 6.51 11.93 15.39
N VAL A 45 5.22 11.82 15.06
CA VAL A 45 4.60 12.54 13.93
C VAL A 45 4.74 14.04 14.07
N LEU A 46 4.50 14.59 15.26
CA LEU A 46 4.67 16.03 15.50
C LEU A 46 6.14 16.48 15.38
N LYS A 47 7.10 15.63 15.75
CA LYS A 47 8.53 15.92 15.57
C LYS A 47 8.92 15.93 14.09
N VAL A 48 8.48 14.93 13.31
CA VAL A 48 8.68 14.87 11.85
C VAL A 48 8.10 16.13 11.19
N GLY A 49 6.86 16.46 11.53
CA GLY A 49 6.19 17.60 10.95
C GLY A 49 6.89 18.91 11.24
N ARG A 50 7.29 19.15 12.49
CA ARG A 50 8.06 20.37 12.87
C ARG A 50 9.37 20.51 12.09
N MET A 51 10.04 19.39 11.75
CA MET A 51 11.24 19.43 10.91
C MET A 51 10.91 19.81 9.47
N LEU A 52 9.85 19.21 8.90
CA LEU A 52 9.42 19.47 7.52
C LEU A 52 8.84 20.86 7.32
N GLU A 53 8.10 21.41 8.30
CA GLU A 53 7.50 22.75 8.25
C GLU A 53 8.55 23.86 8.09
N LYS A 54 9.81 23.62 8.48
CA LYS A 54 10.93 24.55 8.26
C LYS A 54 11.37 24.62 6.79
N ASN A 55 10.98 23.64 5.96
CA ASN A 55 11.32 23.57 4.55
C ASN A 55 10.13 24.03 3.69
N LYS A 56 10.31 25.13 2.95
CA LYS A 56 9.27 25.77 2.13
C LYS A 56 8.77 24.90 0.97
N ASP A 57 9.52 23.87 0.58
CA ASP A 57 9.15 22.95 -0.51
C ASP A 57 8.06 21.97 -0.09
N PHE A 58 7.76 21.87 1.21
CA PHE A 58 6.78 20.93 1.74
C PHE A 58 5.51 21.63 2.23
N LYS A 59 4.40 20.90 2.10
CA LYS A 59 3.12 21.18 2.76
C LYS A 59 2.79 19.97 3.62
N ILE A 60 2.61 20.19 4.93
CA ILE A 60 2.35 19.11 5.88
C ILE A 60 0.89 19.15 6.31
N ILE A 61 0.29 17.99 6.30
CA ILE A 61 -1.08 17.75 6.76
C ILE A 61 -1.00 16.63 7.79
N TYR A 62 -1.67 16.79 8.91
CA TYR A 62 -1.73 15.80 9.97
C TYR A 62 -3.13 15.22 10.03
N THR A 63 -3.25 13.94 10.26
CA THR A 63 -4.57 13.32 10.54
C THR A 63 -5.06 13.71 11.92
N ARG A 64 -4.13 13.86 12.88
CA ARG A 64 -4.38 14.43 14.20
C ARG A 64 -3.15 15.15 14.74
N LYS A 65 -3.37 16.14 15.60
CA LYS A 65 -2.32 16.89 16.32
C LYS A 65 -2.47 16.81 17.83
N ILE A 66 -3.56 16.24 18.29
CA ILE A 66 -3.91 16.05 19.71
C ILE A 66 -4.36 14.61 19.92
N ASP A 67 -4.68 14.26 21.15
CA ASP A 67 -5.21 12.94 21.49
C ASP A 67 -6.71 12.84 21.15
N GLU A 68 -7.00 12.65 19.85
CA GLU A 68 -8.31 12.41 19.27
C GLU A 68 -8.27 11.19 18.37
N TYR A 69 -9.43 10.60 18.08
CA TYR A 69 -9.56 9.42 17.23
C TYR A 69 -10.17 9.78 15.87
N PRO A 70 -9.39 10.03 14.82
CA PRO A 70 -9.90 10.01 13.46
C PRO A 70 -10.09 8.56 12.99
N SER A 71 -11.23 8.26 12.39
CA SER A 71 -11.49 6.94 11.80
C SER A 71 -10.57 6.66 10.61
N LEU A 72 -10.41 5.39 10.21
CA LEU A 72 -9.57 5.03 9.05
C LEU A 72 -10.08 5.70 7.78
N THR A 73 -11.40 5.80 7.62
CA THR A 73 -12.04 6.50 6.51
C THR A 73 -11.72 7.99 6.49
N GLU A 74 -11.70 8.65 7.66
CA GLU A 74 -11.35 10.07 7.76
C GLU A 74 -9.88 10.31 7.40
N ARG A 75 -8.95 9.45 7.86
CA ARG A 75 -7.52 9.52 7.53
C ARG A 75 -7.30 9.45 6.02
N THR A 76 -7.86 8.43 5.36
CA THR A 76 -7.72 8.23 3.91
C THR A 76 -8.43 9.30 3.10
N THR A 77 -9.62 9.74 3.53
CA THR A 77 -10.37 10.82 2.89
C THR A 77 -9.62 12.15 2.95
N LEU A 78 -9.02 12.47 4.10
CA LEU A 78 -8.19 13.66 4.27
C LEU A 78 -7.00 13.63 3.31
N ALA A 79 -6.30 12.49 3.21
CA ALA A 79 -5.15 12.33 2.32
C ALA A 79 -5.55 12.52 0.85
N ASN A 80 -6.63 11.86 0.41
CA ASN A 80 -7.11 11.92 -0.97
C ASN A 80 -7.61 13.33 -1.35
N ARG A 81 -8.41 13.99 -0.50
CA ARG A 81 -8.91 15.36 -0.73
C ARG A 81 -7.78 16.37 -0.78
N SER A 82 -6.73 16.15 -0.01
CA SER A 82 -5.55 17.00 0.02
C SER A 82 -4.66 16.83 -1.21
N LYS A 83 -4.95 15.87 -2.08
CA LYS A 83 -4.09 15.48 -3.22
C LYS A 83 -2.65 15.32 -2.78
N ALA A 84 -2.45 14.57 -1.69
CA ALA A 84 -1.14 14.36 -1.11
C ALA A 84 -0.21 13.62 -2.08
N ASP A 85 1.06 13.94 -2.02
CA ASP A 85 2.09 13.29 -2.82
C ASP A 85 2.70 12.07 -2.07
N LEU A 86 2.48 11.99 -0.74
CA LEU A 86 2.94 10.88 0.11
C LEU A 86 2.06 10.79 1.38
N PHE A 87 1.67 9.59 1.77
CA PHE A 87 0.99 9.28 3.03
C PHE A 87 1.87 8.38 3.90
N ILE A 88 2.04 8.77 5.17
CA ILE A 88 2.89 8.05 6.14
C ILE A 88 2.09 7.83 7.40
N SER A 89 1.76 6.57 7.71
CA SER A 89 1.16 6.16 8.98
C SER A 89 2.25 5.64 9.90
N VAL A 90 2.31 6.15 11.12
CA VAL A 90 3.32 5.79 12.13
C VAL A 90 2.66 5.00 13.23
N HIS A 91 3.21 3.83 13.54
CA HIS A 91 2.72 2.85 14.50
C HIS A 91 3.84 2.30 15.38
N CYS A 92 3.46 1.53 16.39
CA CYS A 92 4.36 0.76 17.24
C CYS A 92 3.82 -0.67 17.38
N ASN A 93 4.58 -1.62 16.91
CA ASN A 93 4.23 -3.03 16.92
C ASN A 93 4.07 -3.60 18.35
N ALA A 94 3.36 -4.71 18.44
CA ALA A 94 3.26 -5.50 19.65
C ALA A 94 3.20 -6.99 19.34
N SER A 95 3.52 -7.80 20.34
CA SER A 95 3.41 -9.25 20.28
C SER A 95 3.02 -9.80 21.65
N THR A 96 2.36 -10.96 21.67
CA THR A 96 2.13 -11.73 22.90
C THR A 96 3.45 -12.21 23.53
N LYS A 97 4.52 -12.34 22.73
CA LYS A 97 5.87 -12.65 23.19
C LYS A 97 6.67 -11.36 23.36
N THR A 98 7.60 -11.35 24.29
CA THR A 98 8.47 -10.19 24.56
C THR A 98 9.76 -10.19 23.76
N SER A 99 10.06 -11.30 23.08
CA SER A 99 11.29 -11.47 22.30
C SER A 99 11.31 -10.76 20.92
N PRO A 100 10.20 -10.56 20.18
CA PRO A 100 10.24 -9.79 18.95
C PRO A 100 10.65 -8.35 19.21
N TYR A 101 11.54 -7.79 18.34
CA TYR A 101 12.03 -6.41 18.40
C TYR A 101 12.40 -5.89 17.02
N GLY A 102 12.66 -4.60 16.92
CA GLY A 102 13.11 -3.92 15.71
C GLY A 102 12.00 -3.23 14.93
N THR A 103 12.37 -2.60 13.83
CA THR A 103 11.48 -1.84 12.95
C THR A 103 11.00 -2.66 11.78
N GLU A 104 9.84 -2.36 11.26
CA GLU A 104 9.37 -2.90 9.98
C GLU A 104 8.46 -1.89 9.27
N THR A 105 8.53 -1.84 7.95
CA THR A 105 7.70 -0.93 7.17
C THR A 105 6.81 -1.73 6.23
N PHE A 106 5.55 -1.36 6.16
CA PHE A 106 4.57 -2.03 5.32
C PHE A 106 4.10 -1.11 4.19
N VAL A 107 3.89 -1.71 3.03
CA VAL A 107 3.19 -1.12 1.89
C VAL A 107 1.97 -1.96 1.55
N GLN A 108 0.98 -1.32 0.91
CA GLN A 108 -0.21 -2.04 0.47
C GLN A 108 0.15 -3.07 -0.60
N GLY A 109 -0.29 -4.31 -0.41
CA GLY A 109 -0.05 -5.39 -1.35
C GLY A 109 -0.65 -6.71 -0.90
N PRO A 110 -0.63 -7.75 -1.75
CA PRO A 110 -1.12 -9.07 -1.38
C PRO A 110 -0.26 -9.68 -0.28
N ASP A 111 -0.91 -10.41 0.62
CA ASP A 111 -0.28 -11.15 1.71
C ASP A 111 0.84 -12.06 1.21
N GLN A 112 2.04 -11.88 1.77
CA GLN A 112 3.18 -12.73 1.44
C GLN A 112 3.59 -13.68 2.57
N ASN A 113 3.12 -13.48 3.83
CA ASN A 113 3.49 -14.31 4.98
C ASN A 113 2.44 -14.32 6.09
N LYS A 114 2.25 -15.50 6.73
CA LYS A 114 1.32 -15.67 7.87
C LYS A 114 1.66 -14.79 9.10
N THR A 115 2.93 -14.52 9.34
CA THR A 115 3.38 -13.69 10.48
C THR A 115 3.00 -12.20 10.35
N ASN A 116 2.86 -11.70 9.12
CA ASN A 116 2.46 -10.31 8.89
C ASN A 116 0.94 -10.14 9.05
N LEU A 117 0.18 -11.24 8.97
CA LEU A 117 -1.28 -11.22 9.11
C LEU A 117 -1.73 -10.81 10.52
N GLU A 118 -0.96 -11.15 11.56
CA GLU A 118 -1.30 -10.79 12.94
C GLU A 118 -1.22 -9.28 13.18
N VAL A 119 -0.16 -8.64 12.65
CA VAL A 119 -0.02 -7.17 12.70
C VAL A 119 -1.18 -6.52 11.96
N ALA A 120 -1.43 -6.91 10.70
CA ALA A 120 -2.51 -6.32 9.93
C ALA A 120 -3.90 -6.55 10.56
N LYS A 121 -4.13 -7.67 11.23
CA LYS A 121 -5.38 -7.88 11.98
C LYS A 121 -5.52 -6.90 13.12
N ALA A 122 -4.48 -6.73 13.95
CA ALA A 122 -4.51 -5.79 15.06
C ALA A 122 -4.83 -4.37 14.59
N GLU A 123 -4.13 -3.91 13.53
CA GLU A 123 -4.33 -2.57 12.98
C GLU A 123 -5.67 -2.42 12.23
N ASN A 124 -6.20 -3.48 11.66
CA ASN A 124 -7.49 -3.46 10.97
C ASN A 124 -8.68 -3.61 11.92
N ASP A 125 -8.52 -4.20 13.11
CA ASP A 125 -9.64 -4.43 14.05
C ASP A 125 -10.26 -3.14 14.57
N VAL A 126 -9.57 -2.00 14.45
CA VAL A 126 -10.11 -0.67 14.80
C VAL A 126 -11.33 -0.25 13.97
N ILE A 127 -11.61 -0.91 12.83
CA ILE A 127 -12.84 -0.69 12.05
C ILE A 127 -14.12 -0.89 12.87
N TYR A 128 -14.05 -1.72 13.92
CA TYR A 128 -15.20 -1.95 14.79
C TYR A 128 -15.50 -0.79 15.74
N LEU A 129 -14.59 0.18 15.87
CA LEU A 129 -14.76 1.35 16.72
C LEU A 129 -15.62 2.46 16.07
N ASP A 130 -15.73 2.47 14.74
CA ASP A 130 -16.48 3.47 13.98
C ASP A 130 -17.50 2.81 13.02
N GLU A 131 -18.73 3.36 12.96
CA GLU A 131 -19.81 2.80 12.15
C GLU A 131 -19.56 3.02 10.65
N LYS A 132 -19.01 4.19 10.26
CA LYS A 132 -18.72 4.49 8.86
C LYS A 132 -17.57 3.61 8.34
N ASP A 133 -16.58 3.31 9.19
CA ASP A 133 -15.53 2.36 8.85
C ASP A 133 -16.13 0.97 8.63
N ARG A 134 -17.00 0.50 9.53
CA ARG A 134 -17.69 -0.80 9.37
C ARG A 134 -18.48 -0.86 8.06
N GLU A 135 -19.27 0.15 7.74
CA GLU A 135 -20.06 0.21 6.51
C GLU A 135 -19.17 0.22 5.26
N MET A 136 -18.13 1.07 5.23
CA MET A 136 -17.22 1.18 4.11
C MET A 136 -16.49 -0.14 3.85
N PHE A 137 -16.03 -0.80 4.91
CA PHE A 137 -15.27 -2.04 4.79
C PHE A 137 -16.16 -3.29 4.66
N ALA A 138 -17.40 -3.26 5.14
CA ALA A 138 -18.37 -4.34 4.92
C ALA A 138 -18.78 -4.48 3.44
N SER A 139 -18.80 -3.39 2.69
CA SER A 139 -19.09 -3.40 1.25
C SER A 139 -17.94 -3.96 0.40
N TYR A 140 -16.75 -4.12 0.99
CA TYR A 140 -15.61 -4.71 0.34
C TYR A 140 -15.63 -6.23 0.48
N ASP A 141 -15.98 -6.92 -0.58
CA ASP A 141 -15.77 -8.37 -0.68
C ASP A 141 -14.34 -8.65 -1.17
N PRO A 142 -13.43 -9.11 -0.28
CA PRO A 142 -12.07 -9.47 -0.68
C PRO A 142 -12.01 -10.65 -1.66
N LYS A 143 -13.15 -11.32 -1.89
CA LYS A 143 -13.28 -12.44 -2.83
C LYS A 143 -13.92 -12.00 -4.16
N SER A 144 -14.47 -10.78 -4.23
CA SER A 144 -15.03 -10.25 -5.48
C SER A 144 -13.91 -9.97 -6.49
N PRO A 145 -13.97 -10.56 -7.70
CA PRO A 145 -12.99 -10.31 -8.75
C PRO A 145 -12.87 -8.82 -9.12
N GLU A 146 -13.98 -8.09 -9.13
CA GLU A 146 -14.06 -6.67 -9.46
C GLU A 146 -13.33 -5.82 -8.41
N SER A 147 -13.58 -6.08 -7.13
CA SER A 147 -12.92 -5.41 -6.02
C SER A 147 -11.41 -5.65 -6.04
N LEU A 148 -10.99 -6.89 -6.35
CA LEU A 148 -9.58 -7.25 -6.46
C LEU A 148 -8.89 -6.60 -7.65
N ILE A 149 -9.56 -6.48 -8.80
CA ILE A 149 -8.98 -5.85 -10.00
C ILE A 149 -8.81 -4.34 -9.77
N ALA A 150 -9.85 -3.66 -9.29
CA ALA A 150 -9.80 -2.23 -9.01
C ALA A 150 -8.68 -1.89 -7.99
N LEU A 151 -8.62 -2.67 -6.91
CA LEU A 151 -7.59 -2.52 -5.89
C LEU A 151 -6.18 -2.75 -6.44
N LYS A 152 -5.99 -3.75 -7.30
CA LYS A 152 -4.70 -4.04 -7.92
C LYS A 152 -4.20 -2.95 -8.86
N ILE A 153 -5.09 -2.41 -9.69
CA ILE A 153 -4.74 -1.30 -10.59
C ILE A 153 -4.28 -0.10 -9.75
N GLN A 154 -5.00 0.21 -8.68
CA GLN A 154 -4.65 1.32 -7.79
C GLN A 154 -3.33 1.05 -7.05
N GLN A 155 -3.15 -0.16 -6.53
CA GLN A 155 -1.93 -0.57 -5.82
C GLN A 155 -0.71 -0.58 -6.73
N SER A 156 -0.82 -1.16 -7.94
CA SER A 156 0.31 -1.24 -8.88
C SER A 156 0.85 0.13 -9.25
N LYS A 157 -0.02 1.13 -9.35
CA LYS A 157 0.36 2.51 -9.69
C LYS A 157 1.31 3.15 -8.67
N TYR A 158 1.13 2.83 -7.37
CA TYR A 158 1.87 3.49 -6.28
C TYR A 158 2.85 2.56 -5.55
N LEU A 159 2.81 1.26 -5.86
CA LEU A 159 3.60 0.25 -5.14
C LEU A 159 5.10 0.52 -5.21
N GLU A 160 5.64 0.73 -6.41
CA GLU A 160 7.08 0.99 -6.59
C GLU A 160 7.55 2.23 -5.81
N SER A 161 6.75 3.29 -5.85
CA SER A 161 7.03 4.53 -5.12
C SER A 161 6.93 4.33 -3.60
N SER A 162 5.97 3.53 -3.14
CA SER A 162 5.83 3.17 -1.72
C SER A 162 7.01 2.31 -1.24
N LEU A 163 7.42 1.32 -2.05
CA LEU A 163 8.59 0.49 -1.78
C LEU A 163 9.88 1.31 -1.74
N LEU A 164 10.05 2.25 -2.68
CA LEU A 164 11.19 3.15 -2.68
C LEU A 164 11.25 3.98 -1.40
N PHE A 165 10.15 4.61 -1.00
CA PHE A 165 10.10 5.38 0.24
C PHE A 165 10.36 4.50 1.48
N GLY A 166 9.71 3.35 1.58
CA GLY A 166 9.91 2.40 2.68
C GLY A 166 11.37 1.91 2.78
N SER A 167 12.06 1.75 1.65
CA SER A 167 13.47 1.37 1.64
C SER A 167 14.38 2.46 2.24
N PHE A 168 14.06 3.73 2.02
CA PHE A 168 14.78 4.84 2.66
C PHE A 168 14.51 4.89 4.18
N VAL A 169 13.27 4.60 4.61
CA VAL A 169 12.91 4.55 6.03
C VAL A 169 13.73 3.47 6.75
N GLU A 170 13.62 2.21 6.30
CA GLU A 170 14.34 1.09 6.91
C GLU A 170 15.86 1.27 6.81
N GLY A 171 16.35 1.80 5.68
CA GLY A 171 17.76 2.11 5.49
C GLY A 171 18.28 3.14 6.51
N ASN A 172 17.50 4.14 6.89
CA ASN A 172 17.86 5.13 7.89
C ASN A 172 17.83 4.54 9.32
N PHE A 173 16.80 3.74 9.65
CA PHE A 173 16.75 3.05 10.96
C PHE A 173 17.98 2.18 11.19
N VAL A 174 18.46 1.46 10.16
CA VAL A 174 19.68 0.66 10.25
C VAL A 174 20.95 1.53 10.33
N LYS A 175 21.10 2.47 9.40
CA LYS A 175 22.35 3.21 9.22
C LYS A 175 22.57 4.28 10.28
N LYS A 176 21.49 5.02 10.63
CA LYS A 176 21.56 6.17 11.55
C LYS A 176 21.24 5.76 12.97
N ASP A 177 20.12 5.09 13.19
CA ASP A 177 19.62 4.77 14.53
C ASP A 177 20.20 3.45 15.06
N LYS A 178 20.92 2.69 14.22
CA LYS A 178 21.50 1.39 14.55
C LYS A 178 20.45 0.36 15.04
N ARG A 179 19.22 0.51 14.57
CA ARG A 179 18.12 -0.39 14.91
C ARG A 179 18.13 -1.64 14.03
N TYR A 180 17.68 -2.74 14.59
CA TYR A 180 17.41 -3.94 13.81
C TYR A 180 16.19 -3.73 12.92
N SER A 181 16.35 -3.88 11.61
CA SER A 181 15.27 -3.82 10.65
C SER A 181 14.76 -5.24 10.35
N ARG A 182 13.45 -5.41 10.46
CA ARG A 182 12.73 -6.62 10.04
C ARG A 182 12.33 -6.53 8.55
N GLY A 183 12.69 -5.43 7.92
CA GLY A 183 12.57 -5.19 6.48
C GLY A 183 11.26 -4.53 6.05
N LEU A 184 11.17 -4.40 4.74
CA LEU A 184 10.02 -3.85 4.03
C LEU A 184 9.12 -5.00 3.58
N LYS A 185 7.83 -4.89 3.85
CA LYS A 185 6.86 -5.96 3.67
C LYS A 185 5.62 -5.47 2.93
N GLN A 186 4.89 -6.40 2.33
CA GLN A 186 3.58 -6.12 1.73
C GLN A 186 2.48 -6.76 2.57
N GLN A 187 1.43 -6.00 2.85
CA GLN A 187 0.28 -6.48 3.60
C GLN A 187 -0.94 -5.59 3.33
N ASN A 188 -2.14 -6.13 3.58
CA ASN A 188 -3.40 -5.42 3.36
C ASN A 188 -3.82 -4.66 4.62
N PHE A 189 -3.43 -3.38 4.69
CA PHE A 189 -3.87 -2.46 5.75
C PHE A 189 -5.01 -1.59 5.26
N HIS A 190 -6.06 -1.46 6.06
CA HIS A 190 -7.21 -0.63 5.72
C HIS A 190 -6.83 0.85 5.53
N VAL A 191 -5.97 1.38 6.40
CA VAL A 191 -5.50 2.76 6.32
C VAL A 191 -4.68 3.07 5.06
N LEU A 192 -4.10 2.06 4.40
CA LEU A 192 -3.33 2.23 3.16
C LEU A 192 -4.16 1.96 1.90
N ARG A 193 -5.19 1.12 2.02
CA ARG A 193 -5.88 0.52 0.88
C ARG A 193 -6.53 1.52 -0.06
N LEU A 194 -7.16 2.56 0.48
CA LEU A 194 -7.95 3.53 -0.30
C LEU A 194 -7.16 4.79 -0.66
N ASN A 195 -5.87 4.85 -0.38
CA ASN A 195 -5.04 6.00 -0.68
C ASN A 195 -4.72 6.09 -2.17
N ALA A 196 -4.91 7.28 -2.74
CA ALA A 196 -4.62 7.59 -4.14
C ALA A 196 -3.23 8.24 -4.32
N MET A 197 -2.25 7.83 -3.49
CA MET A 197 -0.87 8.26 -3.52
C MET A 197 0.03 7.16 -2.94
N PRO A 198 1.37 7.22 -3.12
CA PRO A 198 2.32 6.37 -2.40
C PRO A 198 2.08 6.43 -0.90
N SER A 199 2.01 5.26 -0.26
CA SER A 199 1.58 5.14 1.14
C SER A 199 2.33 4.03 1.86
N VAL A 200 2.74 4.29 3.10
CA VAL A 200 3.41 3.32 3.96
C VAL A 200 2.83 3.36 5.38
N LEU A 201 2.95 2.22 6.08
CA LEU A 201 2.77 2.11 7.52
C LEU A 201 4.11 1.69 8.12
N ILE A 202 4.59 2.46 9.09
CA ILE A 202 5.90 2.30 9.73
C ILE A 202 5.70 1.82 11.15
N GLU A 203 6.18 0.62 11.44
CA GLU A 203 6.28 0.06 12.79
C GLU A 203 7.63 0.45 13.40
N THR A 204 7.61 1.37 14.33
CA THR A 204 8.83 1.99 14.86
C THR A 204 9.53 1.18 15.94
N GLY A 205 8.98 0.04 16.34
CA GLY A 205 9.52 -0.89 17.33
C GLY A 205 8.39 -1.59 18.08
N PHE A 206 8.73 -2.54 18.93
CA PHE A 206 7.78 -3.35 19.67
C PHE A 206 7.55 -2.81 21.09
N ILE A 207 6.34 -2.34 21.39
CA ILE A 207 5.94 -1.96 22.77
C ILE A 207 6.05 -3.16 23.73
N SER A 208 5.89 -4.39 23.23
CA SER A 208 6.00 -5.62 24.03
C SER A 208 7.43 -6.00 24.40
N ASN A 209 8.46 -5.48 23.70
CA ASN A 209 9.86 -5.72 23.98
C ASN A 209 10.42 -4.63 24.88
N TYR A 210 11.19 -5.01 25.91
CA TYR A 210 11.67 -4.06 26.91
C TYR A 210 12.60 -2.99 26.32
N ASP A 211 13.60 -3.39 25.53
CA ASP A 211 14.59 -2.45 24.97
C ASP A 211 13.96 -1.50 23.96
N ASP A 212 13.09 -2.01 23.07
CA ASP A 212 12.31 -1.19 22.17
C ASP A 212 11.38 -0.23 22.91
N ALA A 213 10.69 -0.72 23.95
CA ALA A 213 9.77 0.10 24.75
C ALA A 213 10.50 1.27 25.45
N MET A 214 11.66 1.00 26.06
CA MET A 214 12.48 2.08 26.68
C MET A 214 12.97 3.08 25.64
N TYR A 215 13.34 2.62 24.46
CA TYR A 215 13.74 3.49 23.36
C TYR A 215 12.55 4.34 22.85
N LEU A 216 11.38 3.73 22.62
CA LEU A 216 10.15 4.41 22.19
C LEU A 216 9.64 5.42 23.20
N ALA A 217 9.79 5.14 24.50
CA ALA A 217 9.40 6.05 25.58
C ALA A 217 10.37 7.24 25.73
N SER A 218 11.61 7.10 25.27
CA SER A 218 12.64 8.14 25.46
C SER A 218 12.52 9.27 24.45
N GLU A 219 12.78 10.51 24.90
CA GLU A 219 12.86 11.67 24.03
C GLU A 219 13.93 11.49 22.96
N LYS A 220 15.07 10.88 23.31
CA LYS A 220 16.17 10.55 22.39
C LYS A 220 15.68 9.62 21.29
N GLY A 221 15.07 8.49 21.63
CA GLY A 221 14.59 7.50 20.66
C GLY A 221 13.55 8.08 19.71
N GLN A 222 12.58 8.86 20.24
CA GLN A 222 11.58 9.53 19.42
C GLN A 222 12.19 10.57 18.46
N ASN A 223 13.23 11.30 18.89
CA ASN A 223 13.94 12.25 18.03
C ASN A 223 14.74 11.54 16.93
N GLU A 224 15.38 10.41 17.24
CA GLU A 224 16.11 9.59 16.26
C GLU A 224 15.14 9.01 15.22
N ILE A 225 14.04 8.38 15.64
CA ILE A 225 12.99 7.87 14.76
C ILE A 225 12.46 8.98 13.85
N ALA A 226 12.10 10.14 14.42
CA ALA A 226 11.59 11.27 13.65
C ALA A 226 12.62 11.80 12.66
N GLY A 227 13.91 11.86 13.06
CA GLY A 227 15.00 12.24 12.18
C GLY A 227 15.20 11.29 11.01
N SER A 228 15.06 9.99 11.25
CA SER A 228 15.18 8.97 10.21
C SER A 228 14.02 9.02 9.22
N ILE A 229 12.77 9.21 9.68
CA ILE A 229 11.61 9.41 8.81
C ILE A 229 11.74 10.72 8.02
N TYR A 230 12.13 11.82 8.66
CA TYR A 230 12.39 13.11 7.99
C TYR A 230 13.40 12.95 6.85
N ASN A 231 14.56 12.33 7.13
CA ASN A 231 15.58 12.12 6.11
C ASN A 231 15.08 11.25 4.96
N ALA A 232 14.28 10.21 5.24
CA ALA A 232 13.68 9.37 4.21
C ALA A 232 12.76 10.19 3.28
N ILE A 233 11.96 11.12 3.83
CA ILE A 233 11.11 12.02 3.05
C ILE A 233 11.95 12.93 2.13
N ILE A 234 13.03 13.51 2.66
CA ILE A 234 13.95 14.35 1.88
C ILE A 234 14.60 13.56 0.75
N ASP A 235 15.11 12.36 1.05
CA ASP A 235 15.80 11.53 0.06
C ASP A 235 14.82 10.99 -1.01
N TYR A 236 13.60 10.64 -0.60
CA TYR A 236 12.54 10.24 -1.52
C TYR A 236 12.17 11.38 -2.47
N LYS A 237 11.93 12.60 -1.94
CA LYS A 237 11.64 13.77 -2.79
C LYS A 237 12.77 14.02 -3.79
N LYS A 238 14.03 13.98 -3.36
CA LYS A 238 15.17 14.11 -4.27
C LYS A 238 15.20 13.03 -5.35
N ALA A 239 14.86 11.79 -5.00
CA ALA A 239 14.84 10.69 -5.96
C ALA A 239 13.78 10.88 -7.03
N ILE A 240 12.56 11.27 -6.66
CA ILE A 240 11.49 11.53 -7.62
C ILE A 240 11.76 12.77 -8.47
N ASP A 241 12.33 13.85 -7.90
CA ASP A 241 12.70 15.06 -8.65
C ASP A 241 13.78 14.74 -9.70
N ARG A 242 14.78 13.91 -9.36
CA ARG A 242 15.80 13.46 -10.33
C ARG A 242 15.19 12.63 -11.45
N ASN A 243 14.27 11.72 -11.13
CA ASN A 243 13.59 10.93 -12.14
C ASN A 243 12.72 11.80 -13.05
N ALA A 244 12.08 12.84 -12.51
CA ALA A 244 11.30 13.80 -13.29
C ALA A 244 12.19 14.67 -14.19
N THR A 245 13.45 14.96 -13.79
CA THR A 245 14.40 15.74 -14.60
C THR A 245 15.21 14.89 -15.58
N ALA A 246 15.45 13.61 -15.24
CA ALA A 246 16.15 12.64 -16.08
C ALA A 246 15.24 11.94 -17.10
N ALA A 247 13.94 11.94 -16.86
CA ALA A 247 13.00 11.49 -17.89
C ALA A 247 13.10 12.49 -19.05
N PRO A 248 13.39 12.03 -20.30
CA PRO A 248 13.12 12.86 -21.48
C PRO A 248 11.68 13.36 -21.27
N LYS A 249 11.41 14.66 -21.55
CA LYS A 249 10.02 15.14 -21.57
C LYS A 249 9.23 14.10 -22.35
N ALA A 250 8.57 13.20 -21.65
CA ALA A 250 7.68 12.25 -22.28
C ALA A 250 6.67 13.15 -22.95
N GLU A 251 6.71 13.19 -24.26
CA GLU A 251 5.56 13.66 -25.02
C GLU A 251 4.37 12.93 -24.37
N PRO A 252 3.27 13.64 -24.08
CA PRO A 252 2.10 13.00 -23.50
C PRO A 252 1.86 11.75 -24.34
N VAL A 253 2.05 10.58 -23.74
CA VAL A 253 1.72 9.31 -24.42
C VAL A 253 0.28 9.50 -24.80
N PRO A 254 -0.07 9.49 -26.09
CA PRO A 254 -1.44 9.68 -26.51
C PRO A 254 -2.27 8.70 -25.71
N GLU A 255 -3.30 9.16 -25.00
CA GLU A 255 -4.22 8.27 -24.29
C GLU A 255 -4.67 7.20 -25.30
N GLU A 256 -4.24 5.97 -25.08
CA GLU A 256 -4.59 4.87 -25.95
C GLU A 256 -6.11 4.74 -25.93
N LYS A 257 -6.73 4.96 -27.07
CA LYS A 257 -8.18 4.87 -27.18
C LYS A 257 -8.59 3.42 -26.93
N PRO A 258 -9.53 3.18 -26.00
CA PRO A 258 -10.06 1.84 -25.77
C PRO A 258 -10.54 1.21 -27.10
N LEU A 259 -10.20 -0.04 -27.31
CA LEU A 259 -10.69 -0.82 -28.42
C LEU A 259 -12.21 -1.09 -28.21
N LYS A 260 -12.92 -1.31 -29.31
CA LYS A 260 -14.37 -1.57 -29.29
C LYS A 260 -14.73 -2.85 -28.51
N ASN A 261 -13.83 -3.84 -28.54
CA ASN A 261 -14.01 -5.14 -27.91
C ASN A 261 -13.02 -5.29 -26.74
N ASP A 262 -13.39 -6.14 -25.80
CA ASP A 262 -12.45 -6.62 -24.78
C ASP A 262 -11.68 -7.83 -25.30
N PHE A 263 -10.48 -8.02 -24.75
CA PHE A 263 -9.58 -9.11 -25.10
C PHE A 263 -9.14 -9.88 -23.87
N ARG A 264 -8.99 -11.20 -24.05
CA ARG A 264 -8.36 -12.09 -23.07
C ARG A 264 -7.35 -12.98 -23.78
N ILE A 265 -6.36 -13.44 -23.04
CA ILE A 265 -5.37 -14.36 -23.58
C ILE A 265 -5.82 -15.79 -23.28
N LEU A 266 -6.15 -16.55 -24.32
CA LEU A 266 -6.39 -17.98 -24.19
C LEU A 266 -5.04 -18.68 -24.00
N LEU A 267 -4.84 -19.28 -22.84
CA LEU A 267 -3.61 -19.97 -22.47
C LEU A 267 -3.59 -21.40 -23.01
N MET A 268 -4.67 -22.15 -22.76
CA MET A 268 -4.83 -23.54 -23.13
C MET A 268 -6.29 -23.99 -23.04
N SER A 269 -6.57 -25.17 -23.56
CA SER A 269 -7.82 -25.92 -23.34
C SER A 269 -7.50 -27.28 -22.73
N SER A 270 -8.33 -27.77 -21.80
CA SER A 270 -8.17 -29.05 -21.12
C SER A 270 -9.52 -29.70 -20.80
N PRO A 271 -9.63 -31.01 -20.84
CA PRO A 271 -10.80 -31.72 -20.34
C PRO A 271 -10.93 -31.67 -18.81
N SER A 272 -9.82 -31.46 -18.12
CA SER A 272 -9.77 -31.33 -16.65
C SER A 272 -9.88 -29.88 -16.21
N LYS A 273 -10.59 -29.66 -15.08
CA LYS A 273 -10.67 -28.36 -14.42
C LYS A 273 -9.47 -28.19 -13.47
N TYR A 274 -8.63 -27.20 -13.74
CA TYR A 274 -7.55 -26.78 -12.84
C TYR A 274 -7.99 -25.62 -11.96
N ASN A 275 -7.62 -25.65 -10.69
CA ASN A 275 -7.87 -24.59 -9.72
C ASN A 275 -6.69 -23.61 -9.67
N SER A 276 -6.90 -22.44 -9.07
CA SER A 276 -5.83 -21.47 -8.84
C SER A 276 -4.68 -22.11 -8.06
N GLY A 277 -3.45 -21.87 -8.53
CA GLY A 277 -2.23 -22.48 -7.94
C GLY A 277 -1.85 -23.86 -8.51
N ASP A 278 -2.67 -24.45 -9.39
CA ASP A 278 -2.30 -25.71 -10.06
C ASP A 278 -1.03 -25.52 -10.91
N PRO A 279 -0.04 -26.44 -10.84
CA PRO A 279 1.19 -26.38 -11.63
C PRO A 279 0.95 -26.27 -13.14
N ALA A 280 -0.17 -26.82 -13.66
CA ALA A 280 -0.55 -26.68 -15.06
C ALA A 280 -0.76 -25.22 -15.50
N LEU A 281 -1.05 -24.32 -14.55
CA LEU A 281 -1.24 -22.88 -14.79
C LEU A 281 0.09 -22.09 -14.68
N LYS A 282 1.22 -22.78 -14.47
CA LYS A 282 2.59 -22.24 -14.56
C LYS A 282 2.83 -20.97 -13.74
N GLY A 283 2.18 -20.87 -12.58
CA GLY A 283 2.31 -19.73 -11.68
C GLY A 283 1.57 -18.47 -12.12
N LEU A 284 0.85 -18.49 -13.24
CA LEU A 284 -0.03 -17.38 -13.60
C LEU A 284 -1.27 -17.36 -12.69
N ASN A 285 -1.56 -16.18 -12.16
CA ASN A 285 -2.74 -15.93 -11.34
C ASN A 285 -3.87 -15.33 -12.19
N TYR A 286 -5.12 -15.35 -11.67
CA TYR A 286 -6.29 -14.73 -12.30
C TYR A 286 -6.66 -15.30 -13.65
N ILE A 287 -6.58 -16.62 -13.73
CA ILE A 287 -7.00 -17.38 -14.89
C ILE A 287 -8.46 -17.74 -14.72
N LEU A 288 -9.29 -17.39 -15.70
CA LEU A 288 -10.69 -17.71 -15.75
C LEU A 288 -10.92 -18.99 -16.57
N PRO A 289 -11.33 -20.10 -15.94
CA PRO A 289 -11.75 -21.30 -16.67
C PRO A 289 -13.19 -21.14 -17.15
N ILE A 290 -13.41 -21.24 -18.44
CA ILE A 290 -14.75 -21.27 -19.06
C ILE A 290 -14.94 -22.65 -19.71
N LYS A 291 -16.05 -23.33 -19.38
CA LYS A 291 -16.36 -24.64 -19.99
C LYS A 291 -17.12 -24.44 -21.30
N GLU A 292 -16.52 -24.83 -22.40
CA GLU A 292 -17.08 -24.76 -23.74
C GLU A 292 -16.84 -26.09 -24.48
N ASN A 293 -17.92 -26.65 -25.08
CA ASN A 293 -17.85 -27.90 -25.88
C ASN A 293 -17.12 -29.05 -25.17
N GLY A 294 -17.37 -29.22 -23.86
CA GLY A 294 -16.79 -30.29 -23.08
C GLY A 294 -15.37 -30.03 -22.55
N LEU A 295 -14.72 -28.96 -22.96
CA LEU A 295 -13.39 -28.56 -22.54
C LEU A 295 -13.43 -27.29 -21.65
N TYR A 296 -12.47 -27.17 -20.73
CA TYR A 296 -12.20 -25.94 -20.01
C TYR A 296 -11.17 -25.12 -20.77
N LYS A 297 -11.57 -23.94 -21.23
CA LYS A 297 -10.67 -22.93 -21.81
C LYS A 297 -10.20 -21.99 -20.70
N TYR A 298 -8.90 -21.76 -20.62
CA TYR A 298 -8.26 -20.97 -19.57
C TYR A 298 -7.85 -19.62 -20.11
N TYR A 299 -8.54 -18.55 -19.67
CA TYR A 299 -8.32 -17.18 -20.10
C TYR A 299 -7.57 -16.37 -19.05
N TYR A 300 -6.58 -15.59 -19.50
CA TYR A 300 -5.74 -14.73 -18.66
C TYR A 300 -5.86 -13.28 -19.10
N GLY A 301 -5.99 -12.38 -18.13
CA GLY A 301 -6.03 -10.94 -18.34
C GLY A 301 -7.22 -10.47 -19.20
N THR A 302 -7.95 -9.46 -18.74
CA THR A 302 -9.06 -8.83 -19.50
C THR A 302 -8.71 -7.39 -19.73
N THR A 303 -8.81 -6.89 -20.97
CA THR A 303 -8.52 -5.49 -21.31
C THR A 303 -9.14 -5.11 -22.64
N ASN A 304 -9.44 -3.82 -22.80
CA ASN A 304 -9.78 -3.20 -24.06
C ASN A 304 -8.67 -2.24 -24.56
N LEU A 305 -7.48 -2.28 -23.96
CA LEU A 305 -6.31 -1.52 -24.40
C LEU A 305 -5.35 -2.45 -25.14
N ALA A 306 -4.89 -2.05 -26.34
CA ALA A 306 -4.01 -2.88 -27.16
C ALA A 306 -2.67 -3.13 -26.50
N SER A 307 -2.09 -2.11 -25.87
CA SER A 307 -0.82 -2.22 -25.14
C SER A 307 -0.88 -3.23 -24.00
N VAL A 308 -1.96 -3.20 -23.21
CA VAL A 308 -2.18 -4.15 -22.09
C VAL A 308 -2.44 -5.55 -22.62
N ARG A 309 -3.21 -5.73 -23.70
CA ARG A 309 -3.42 -7.01 -24.36
C ARG A 309 -2.08 -7.64 -24.81
N ASP A 310 -1.25 -6.84 -25.47
CA ASP A 310 0.02 -7.34 -26.02
C ASP A 310 1.02 -7.69 -24.90
N ASN A 311 1.03 -6.91 -23.82
CA ASN A 311 1.80 -7.22 -22.60
C ASN A 311 1.30 -8.51 -21.92
N ASN A 312 -0.01 -8.69 -21.79
CA ASN A 312 -0.59 -9.92 -21.24
C ASN A 312 -0.24 -11.14 -22.09
N LEU A 313 -0.26 -11.00 -23.41
CA LEU A 313 0.15 -12.08 -24.35
C LEU A 313 1.63 -12.43 -24.18
N LYS A 314 2.49 -11.43 -24.06
CA LYS A 314 3.91 -11.63 -23.78
C LYS A 314 4.11 -12.34 -22.44
N THR A 315 3.49 -11.87 -21.37
CA THR A 315 3.55 -12.48 -20.02
C THR A 315 3.14 -13.94 -20.04
N ALA A 316 2.05 -14.27 -20.76
CA ALA A 316 1.59 -15.65 -20.90
C ALA A 316 2.63 -16.54 -21.62
N ARG A 317 3.26 -16.03 -22.68
CA ARG A 317 4.29 -16.77 -23.44
C ARG A 317 5.57 -16.93 -22.65
N ASP A 318 5.99 -15.92 -21.89
CA ASP A 318 7.17 -15.94 -21.01
C ASP A 318 6.95 -16.95 -19.84
N ALA A 319 5.72 -17.08 -19.33
CA ALA A 319 5.34 -18.14 -18.39
C ALA A 319 5.32 -19.54 -18.99
N GLY A 320 5.55 -19.69 -20.31
CA GLY A 320 5.67 -20.97 -21.00
C GLY A 320 4.40 -21.46 -21.70
N PHE A 321 3.37 -20.61 -21.87
CA PHE A 321 2.22 -20.90 -22.74
C PHE A 321 2.53 -20.44 -24.18
N LYS A 322 3.42 -21.17 -24.85
CA LYS A 322 3.94 -20.79 -26.19
C LYS A 322 2.85 -20.55 -27.25
N ASN A 323 1.73 -21.28 -27.13
CA ASN A 323 0.59 -21.19 -28.05
C ASN A 323 -0.50 -20.23 -27.56
N ALA A 324 -0.21 -19.41 -26.54
CA ALA A 324 -1.17 -18.42 -26.06
C ALA A 324 -1.55 -17.45 -27.17
N THR A 325 -2.84 -17.15 -27.27
CA THR A 325 -3.40 -16.26 -28.29
C THR A 325 -4.40 -15.30 -27.68
N SER A 326 -4.54 -14.12 -28.30
CA SER A 326 -5.53 -13.12 -27.91
C SER A 326 -6.88 -13.44 -28.53
N ILE A 327 -7.91 -13.50 -27.71
CA ILE A 327 -9.29 -13.72 -28.12
C ILE A 327 -10.09 -12.45 -27.83
N SER A 328 -10.86 -12.01 -28.83
CA SER A 328 -11.77 -10.88 -28.72
C SER A 328 -13.12 -11.30 -28.16
N PHE A 329 -13.68 -10.46 -27.29
CA PHE A 329 -14.99 -10.67 -26.68
C PHE A 329 -15.86 -9.41 -26.86
N VAL A 330 -17.12 -9.63 -27.15
CA VAL A 330 -18.12 -8.54 -27.18
C VAL A 330 -18.85 -8.53 -25.84
N PRO A 331 -19.02 -7.36 -25.19
CA PRO A 331 -19.78 -7.26 -23.97
C PRO A 331 -21.21 -7.78 -24.14
N ASN A 332 -21.64 -8.71 -23.28
CA ASN A 332 -23.01 -9.23 -23.32
C ASN A 332 -23.86 -8.66 -22.19
N GLN A 333 -24.75 -7.76 -22.54
CA GLN A 333 -25.66 -7.12 -21.60
C GLN A 333 -26.76 -8.03 -21.04
N LYS A 334 -27.01 -9.22 -21.62
CA LYS A 334 -28.14 -10.08 -21.26
C LYS A 334 -27.86 -11.06 -20.11
N LEU A 335 -26.62 -11.46 -19.87
CA LEU A 335 -26.30 -12.49 -18.88
C LEU A 335 -25.57 -12.00 -17.63
N GLY A 336 -25.25 -10.72 -17.53
CA GLY A 336 -24.49 -10.20 -16.37
C GLY A 336 -23.05 -10.74 -16.24
N ILE A 337 -22.63 -11.63 -17.14
CA ILE A 337 -21.30 -12.25 -17.15
C ILE A 337 -20.31 -11.39 -17.96
N GLY A 338 -20.80 -10.41 -18.67
CA GLY A 338 -20.00 -9.40 -19.35
C GLY A 338 -19.46 -9.76 -20.73
N TYR A 339 -19.23 -11.04 -21.11
CA TYR A 339 -18.50 -11.36 -22.33
C TYR A 339 -18.93 -12.63 -23.05
N TYR A 340 -18.93 -12.57 -24.39
CA TYR A 340 -19.02 -13.73 -25.27
C TYR A 340 -17.83 -13.79 -26.25
N THR A 341 -17.45 -14.99 -26.66
CA THR A 341 -16.59 -15.19 -27.82
C THR A 341 -17.31 -14.75 -29.08
N LEU A 342 -16.63 -14.00 -29.92
CA LEU A 342 -17.07 -13.72 -31.29
C LEU A 342 -16.91 -14.96 -32.14
#